data_5b201ad83eb1f405f09e325845149cb5
#
_entry.id   5b201ad83eb1f405f09e325845149cb5
#
_cell.length_a   1.000
_cell.length_b   1.000
_cell.length_c   1.000
_cell.angle_alpha   90.00
_cell.angle_beta   90.00
_cell.angle_gamma   90.00
#
_symmetry.space_group_name_H-M   'P 1'
#
loop_
_entity.id
_entity.type
_entity.pdbx_description
1 polymer ?
#
loop_
_entity_poly.entity_id
_entity_poly.type
_entity_poly.pdbx_seq_one_letter_code
_entity_poly.pdbx_strand_id
1 'polypeptide(L)'
;MGQDVVQLVPVTDELRARLVAVAAADGFHRVIHPTHAAVRGGAVIGYVSCGAAALLFGWMDTRTATARESFTVWRNAEAIMQRAGHRIVCLPCEAQSPFMPFVSKLGYETLGAARFNLKEL
;
A
#
# COMPACT_ATOMS: atom_id res chain seq x y z
N MET A 1 -30.16 12.89 -13.99
CA MET A 1 -29.07 12.60 -14.96
C MET A 1 -27.71 12.55 -14.33
N GLY A 2 -27.28 13.59 -13.66
CA GLY A 2 -25.97 13.60 -12.98
C GLY A 2 -25.84 12.62 -11.83
N GLN A 3 -26.94 12.12 -11.29
CA GLN A 3 -26.93 11.20 -10.14
C GLN A 3 -26.38 9.81 -10.46
N ASP A 4 -26.48 9.38 -11.72
CA ASP A 4 -26.00 8.06 -12.14
C ASP A 4 -24.57 8.08 -12.63
N VAL A 5 -23.97 9.26 -12.71
CA VAL A 5 -22.58 9.40 -13.13
C VAL A 5 -21.66 9.23 -11.93
N VAL A 6 -20.70 8.34 -12.07
CA VAL A 6 -19.65 8.17 -11.06
C VAL A 6 -18.62 9.29 -11.22
N GLN A 7 -18.31 9.95 -10.12
CA GLN A 7 -17.29 10.99 -10.07
C GLN A 7 -16.19 10.58 -9.11
N LEU A 8 -14.95 10.91 -9.45
CA LEU A 8 -13.83 10.80 -8.52
C LEU A 8 -13.60 12.18 -7.89
N VAL A 9 -13.76 12.24 -6.60
CA VAL A 9 -13.58 13.48 -5.84
C VAL A 9 -12.43 13.34 -4.84
N PRO A 10 -11.66 14.41 -4.60
CA PRO A 10 -10.57 14.35 -3.61
C PRO A 10 -11.10 13.92 -2.24
N VAL A 11 -10.33 13.08 -1.56
CA VAL A 11 -10.71 12.58 -0.23
C VAL A 11 -10.51 13.66 0.81
N THR A 12 -11.60 13.93 1.55
CA THR A 12 -11.57 14.73 2.77
C THR A 12 -11.63 13.80 3.98
N ASP A 13 -11.45 14.34 5.19
CA ASP A 13 -11.56 13.54 6.42
C ASP A 13 -12.95 12.90 6.55
N GLU A 14 -14.00 13.61 6.19
CA GLU A 14 -15.36 13.08 6.19
C GLU A 14 -15.52 11.93 5.18
N LEU A 15 -15.02 12.10 3.97
CA LEU A 15 -15.08 11.06 2.95
C LEU A 15 -14.24 9.84 3.35
N ARG A 16 -13.10 10.06 3.99
CA ARG A 16 -12.29 8.95 4.52
C ARG A 16 -13.06 8.12 5.54
N ALA A 17 -13.74 8.77 6.47
CA ALA A 17 -14.55 8.07 7.47
C ALA A 17 -15.68 7.26 6.82
N ARG A 18 -16.33 7.82 5.80
CA ARG A 18 -17.36 7.11 5.03
C ARG A 18 -16.79 5.93 4.25
N LEU A 19 -15.63 6.10 3.65
CA LEU A 19 -14.95 5.00 2.95
C LEU A 19 -14.65 3.83 3.88
N VAL A 20 -14.14 4.12 5.07
CA VAL A 20 -13.83 3.08 6.05
C VAL A 20 -15.11 2.31 6.42
N ALA A 21 -16.21 3.01 6.63
CA ALA A 21 -17.48 2.37 6.97
C ALA A 21 -18.02 1.50 5.82
N VAL A 22 -17.98 2.00 4.59
CA VAL A 22 -18.45 1.27 3.40
C VAL A 22 -17.57 0.05 3.14
N ALA A 23 -16.25 0.21 3.24
CA ALA A 23 -15.32 -0.89 3.05
C ALA A 23 -15.50 -1.99 4.10
N ALA A 24 -15.71 -1.60 5.36
CA ALA A 24 -15.96 -2.55 6.43
C ALA A 24 -17.26 -3.34 6.20
N ALA A 25 -18.30 -2.67 5.73
CA ALA A 25 -19.58 -3.33 5.41
C ALA A 25 -19.44 -4.34 4.27
N ASP A 26 -18.50 -4.11 3.34
CA ASP A 26 -18.21 -5.01 2.22
C ASP A 26 -17.16 -6.08 2.59
N GLY A 27 -16.76 -6.16 3.84
CA GLY A 27 -15.76 -7.12 4.29
C GLY A 27 -14.32 -6.73 4.01
N PHE A 28 -14.09 -5.51 3.57
CA PHE A 28 -12.76 -4.97 3.27
C PHE A 28 -12.18 -4.34 4.55
N HIS A 29 -11.07 -4.86 5.04
CA HIS A 29 -10.55 -4.43 6.34
C HIS A 29 -9.66 -3.20 6.30
N ARG A 30 -9.24 -2.77 5.10
CA ARG A 30 -8.31 -1.65 4.98
C ARG A 30 -8.63 -0.73 3.83
N VAL A 31 -8.61 0.55 4.14
CA VAL A 31 -8.57 1.63 3.17
C VAL A 31 -7.16 2.20 3.24
N ILE A 32 -6.38 2.02 2.16
CA ILE A 32 -4.97 2.36 2.15
C ILE A 32 -4.76 3.60 1.29
N HIS A 33 -4.37 4.68 1.94
CA HIS A 33 -3.92 5.92 1.31
C HIS A 33 -4.86 6.39 0.18
N PRO A 34 -6.16 6.54 0.44
CA PRO A 34 -7.10 6.95 -0.59
C PRO A 34 -6.83 8.39 -1.00
N THR A 35 -6.73 8.63 -2.30
CA THR A 35 -6.58 9.99 -2.84
C THR A 35 -7.90 10.53 -3.38
N HIS A 36 -8.71 9.64 -3.95
CA HIS A 36 -10.01 10.02 -4.53
C HIS A 36 -11.08 9.00 -4.15
N ALA A 37 -12.23 9.49 -3.78
CA ALA A 37 -13.40 8.66 -3.56
C ALA A 37 -14.24 8.60 -4.83
N ALA A 38 -14.78 7.43 -5.11
CA ALA A 38 -15.77 7.27 -6.17
C ALA A 38 -17.16 7.52 -5.57
N VAL A 39 -17.85 8.50 -6.09
CA VAL A 39 -19.15 8.94 -5.58
C VAL A 39 -20.20 8.90 -6.71
N ARG A 40 -21.35 8.35 -6.41
CA ARG A 40 -22.49 8.33 -7.33
C ARG A 40 -23.74 8.71 -6.56
N GLY A 41 -24.40 9.82 -6.96
CA GLY A 41 -25.62 10.26 -6.31
C GLY A 41 -25.48 10.52 -4.82
N GLY A 42 -24.34 11.04 -4.38
CA GLY A 42 -24.05 11.26 -2.96
C GLY A 42 -23.58 10.03 -2.19
N ALA A 43 -23.65 8.85 -2.79
CA ALA A 43 -23.18 7.62 -2.15
C ALA A 43 -21.71 7.37 -2.48
N VAL A 44 -20.93 7.05 -1.47
CA VAL A 44 -19.55 6.58 -1.65
C VAL A 44 -19.59 5.11 -2.04
N ILE A 45 -19.05 4.80 -3.22
CA ILE A 45 -19.08 3.44 -3.77
C ILE A 45 -17.70 2.80 -3.89
N GLY A 46 -16.64 3.53 -3.61
CA GLY A 46 -15.29 3.01 -3.68
C GLY A 46 -14.25 4.10 -3.58
N TYR A 47 -12.99 3.73 -3.77
CA TYR A 47 -11.90 4.70 -3.81
C TYR A 47 -10.80 4.24 -4.74
N VAL A 48 -9.96 5.18 -5.11
CA VAL A 48 -8.69 4.90 -5.79
C VAL A 48 -7.57 5.65 -5.07
N SER A 49 -6.39 5.09 -5.17
CA SER A 49 -5.16 5.73 -4.72
C SER A 49 -4.33 6.06 -5.96
N CYS A 50 -4.34 7.32 -6.36
CA CYS A 50 -3.61 7.80 -7.53
C CYS A 50 -2.33 8.48 -7.09
N GLY A 51 -1.20 7.96 -7.50
CA GLY A 51 0.07 8.57 -7.15
C GLY A 51 1.22 7.60 -7.33
N ALA A 52 2.42 8.11 -7.09
CA ALA A 52 3.61 7.27 -7.07
C ALA A 52 3.61 6.40 -5.82
N ALA A 53 3.64 5.10 -6.01
CA ALA A 53 3.82 4.20 -4.88
C ALA A 53 5.27 4.31 -4.39
N ALA A 54 5.45 4.47 -3.08
CA ALA A 54 6.77 4.38 -2.48
C ALA A 54 7.13 2.92 -2.36
N LEU A 55 7.97 2.44 -3.27
CA LEU A 55 8.41 1.05 -3.29
C LEU A 55 9.76 0.93 -2.61
N LEU A 56 9.84 0.02 -1.66
CA LEU A 56 11.08 -0.42 -1.06
C LEU A 56 11.36 -1.82 -1.61
N PHE A 57 12.31 -1.89 -2.53
CA PHE A 57 12.58 -3.10 -3.28
C PHE A 57 14.08 -3.32 -3.36
N GLY A 58 14.51 -4.57 -3.19
CA GLY A 58 15.92 -4.89 -3.28
C GLY A 58 16.17 -6.38 -3.24
N TRP A 59 17.45 -6.72 -3.22
CA TRP A 59 17.90 -8.10 -3.18
C TRP A 59 19.16 -8.20 -2.35
N MET A 60 19.26 -9.26 -1.59
CA MET A 60 20.46 -9.58 -0.81
C MET A 60 20.92 -10.99 -1.21
N ASP A 61 22.22 -11.14 -1.44
CA ASP A 61 22.78 -12.45 -1.72
C ASP A 61 22.78 -13.28 -0.43
N THR A 62 21.88 -14.24 -0.34
CA THR A 62 21.71 -15.07 0.85
C THR A 62 22.92 -15.99 1.12
N ARG A 63 23.80 -16.19 0.13
CA ARG A 63 25.01 -16.98 0.30
C ARG A 63 26.13 -16.19 0.97
N THR A 64 26.10 -14.87 0.87
CA THR A 64 27.13 -13.96 1.34
C THR A 64 26.68 -13.13 2.52
N ALA A 65 25.47 -12.57 2.44
CA ALA A 65 24.93 -11.70 3.47
C ALA A 65 24.35 -12.50 4.63
N THR A 66 24.65 -12.06 5.86
CA THR A 66 24.01 -12.61 7.04
C THR A 66 22.62 -12.02 7.24
N ALA A 67 21.78 -12.67 8.05
CA ALA A 67 20.47 -12.14 8.41
C ALA A 67 20.58 -10.75 9.07
N ARG A 68 21.58 -10.57 9.94
CA ARG A 68 21.82 -9.31 10.62
C ARG A 68 22.15 -8.19 9.62
N GLU A 69 23.00 -8.49 8.64
CA GLU A 69 23.35 -7.54 7.59
C GLU A 69 22.13 -7.16 6.77
N SER A 70 21.30 -8.13 6.42
CA SER A 70 20.07 -7.88 5.67
C SER A 70 19.11 -6.98 6.45
N PHE A 71 18.94 -7.23 7.75
CA PHE A 71 18.15 -6.36 8.62
C PHE A 71 18.68 -4.94 8.65
N THR A 72 20.00 -4.78 8.80
CA THR A 72 20.63 -3.47 8.84
C THR A 72 20.42 -2.71 7.55
N VAL A 73 20.60 -3.37 6.40
CA VAL A 73 20.37 -2.76 5.08
C VAL A 73 18.93 -2.30 4.95
N TRP A 74 17.98 -3.14 5.35
CA TRP A 74 16.55 -2.81 5.23
C TRP A 74 16.15 -1.65 6.13
N ARG A 75 16.63 -1.63 7.38
CA ARG A 75 16.38 -0.52 8.29
C ARG A 75 16.97 0.78 7.78
N ASN A 76 18.16 0.73 7.20
CA ASN A 76 18.78 1.89 6.58
C ASN A 76 18.00 2.37 5.36
N ALA A 77 17.48 1.45 4.56
CA ALA A 77 16.64 1.77 3.41
C ALA A 77 15.32 2.45 3.85
N GLU A 78 14.69 1.93 4.91
CA GLU A 78 13.51 2.57 5.49
C GLU A 78 13.82 4.00 5.96
N ALA A 79 14.97 4.21 6.58
CA ALA A 79 15.39 5.54 7.02
C ALA A 79 15.60 6.48 5.84
N ILE A 80 16.13 6.00 4.72
CA ILE A 80 16.26 6.78 3.48
C ILE A 80 14.87 7.22 3.00
N MET A 81 13.92 6.29 2.95
CA MET A 81 12.55 6.58 2.52
C MET A 81 11.86 7.57 3.44
N GLN A 82 12.03 7.40 4.75
CA GLN A 82 11.47 8.30 5.75
C GLN A 82 12.02 9.72 5.62
N ARG A 83 13.33 9.86 5.42
CA ARG A 83 13.97 11.16 5.20
C ARG A 83 13.52 11.83 3.91
N ALA A 84 13.13 11.02 2.91
CA ALA A 84 12.54 11.53 1.68
C ALA A 84 11.08 11.94 1.83
N GLY A 85 10.50 11.78 3.01
CA GLY A 85 9.13 12.20 3.31
C GLY A 85 8.07 11.13 3.13
N HIS A 86 8.46 9.89 2.84
CA HIS A 86 7.49 8.80 2.71
C HIS A 86 7.10 8.27 4.08
N ARG A 87 5.80 8.14 4.30
CA ARG A 87 5.23 7.64 5.56
C ARG A 87 4.82 6.18 5.46
N ILE A 88 4.56 5.72 4.25
CA ILE A 88 4.14 4.35 3.95
C ILE A 88 4.99 3.85 2.81
N VAL A 89 5.52 2.65 2.95
CA VAL A 89 6.26 1.99 1.89
C VAL A 89 5.62 0.64 1.60
N CYS A 90 5.63 0.26 0.33
CA CYS A 90 5.18 -1.04 -0.12
C CYS A 90 6.39 -1.90 -0.43
N LEU A 91 6.43 -3.07 0.18
CA LEU A 91 7.50 -4.04 -0.02
C LEU A 91 6.95 -5.21 -0.85
N PRO A 92 7.20 -5.23 -2.16
CA PRO A 92 6.91 -6.40 -2.97
C PRO A 92 7.82 -7.55 -2.56
N CYS A 93 7.24 -8.68 -2.21
CA CYS A 93 8.01 -9.86 -1.82
C CYS A 93 7.24 -11.10 -2.25
N GLU A 94 7.91 -11.97 -2.98
CA GLU A 94 7.32 -13.24 -3.36
C GLU A 94 7.13 -14.12 -2.13
N ALA A 95 6.02 -14.87 -2.10
CA ALA A 95 5.70 -15.73 -0.96
C ALA A 95 6.78 -16.77 -0.67
N GLN A 96 7.53 -17.18 -1.69
CA GLN A 96 8.59 -18.18 -1.57
C GLN A 96 9.98 -17.56 -1.38
N SER A 97 10.07 -16.25 -1.30
CA SER A 97 11.34 -15.57 -1.09
C SER A 97 11.94 -15.94 0.27
N PRO A 98 13.27 -16.20 0.34
CA PRO A 98 13.95 -16.40 1.62
C PRO A 98 13.79 -15.22 2.59
N PHE A 99 13.48 -14.04 2.09
CA PHE A 99 13.27 -12.83 2.89
C PHE A 99 11.89 -12.81 3.55
N MET A 100 10.93 -13.57 3.05
CA MET A 100 9.55 -13.53 3.53
C MET A 100 9.40 -13.73 5.05
N PRO A 101 10.14 -14.65 5.70
CA PRO A 101 10.04 -14.79 7.16
C PRO A 101 10.45 -13.55 7.95
N PHE A 102 11.24 -12.65 7.35
CA PHE A 102 11.70 -11.44 8.02
C PHE A 102 10.74 -10.27 7.88
N VAL A 103 9.80 -10.34 6.96
CA VAL A 103 8.88 -9.24 6.64
C VAL A 103 8.09 -8.80 7.88
N SER A 104 7.49 -9.74 8.61
CA SER A 104 6.77 -9.42 9.83
C SER A 104 7.70 -8.94 10.95
N LYS A 105 8.92 -9.47 11.04
CA LYS A 105 9.91 -9.06 12.04
C LYS A 105 10.38 -7.62 11.81
N LEU A 106 10.33 -7.14 10.57
CA LEU A 106 10.62 -5.75 10.23
C LEU A 106 9.43 -4.82 10.48
N GLY A 107 8.30 -5.36 10.88
CA GLY A 107 7.11 -4.57 11.17
C GLY A 107 6.18 -4.38 9.98
N TYR A 108 6.39 -5.10 8.89
CA TYR A 108 5.48 -5.04 7.75
C TYR A 108 4.25 -5.89 7.98
N GLU A 109 3.15 -5.42 7.45
CA GLU A 109 1.90 -6.13 7.46
C GLU A 109 1.65 -6.71 6.07
N THR A 110 1.36 -8.01 6.03
CA THR A 110 1.06 -8.69 4.77
C THR A 110 -0.41 -8.44 4.41
N LEU A 111 -0.63 -7.88 3.22
CA LEU A 111 -1.97 -7.55 2.73
C LEU A 111 -2.59 -8.66 1.89
N GLY A 112 -2.03 -9.85 1.97
CA GLY A 112 -2.49 -11.01 1.22
C GLY A 112 -1.63 -11.29 -0.02
N ALA A 113 -2.03 -12.30 -0.79
CA ALA A 113 -1.34 -12.66 -2.02
C ALA A 113 -1.80 -11.73 -3.14
N ALA A 114 -0.93 -10.81 -3.55
CA ALA A 114 -1.18 -9.91 -4.66
C ALA A 114 -0.13 -10.15 -5.75
N ARG A 115 -0.58 -10.07 -7.01
CA ARG A 115 0.33 -10.05 -8.14
C ARG A 115 0.72 -8.61 -8.43
N PHE A 116 1.97 -8.41 -8.78
CA PHE A 116 2.45 -7.10 -9.20
C PHE A 116 2.23 -6.98 -10.70
N ASN A 117 1.36 -6.05 -11.11
CA ASN A 117 1.04 -5.83 -12.51
C ASN A 117 1.63 -4.48 -12.96
N LEU A 118 2.28 -4.49 -14.10
CA LEU A 118 2.87 -3.31 -14.69
C LEU A 118 2.20 -2.99 -16.01
N LYS A 119 1.90 -1.71 -16.22
CA LYS A 119 1.42 -1.20 -17.51
C LYS A 119 2.11 0.12 -17.79
N GLU A 120 2.65 0.21 -18.98
CA GLU A 120 3.17 1.46 -19.52
C GLU A 120 2.02 2.22 -20.20
N LEU A 121 1.83 3.46 -19.82
CA LEU A 121 0.73 4.30 -20.33
C LEU A 121 1.19 5.17 -21.51
#